data_23f27aaba5a8b56217805cf17291dc32
#
_entry.id   23f27aaba5a8b56217805cf17291dc32
#
_cell.length_a   1.000
_cell.length_b   1.000
_cell.length_c   1.000
_cell.angle_alpha   90.00
_cell.angle_beta   90.00
_cell.angle_gamma   90.00
#
_symmetry.space_group_name_H-M   'P 1'
#
loop_
_entity.id
_entity.type
_entity.pdbx_description
1 polymer ?
#
loop_
_entity_poly.entity_id
_entity_poly.type
_entity_poly.pdbx_seq_one_letter_code
_entity_poly.pdbx_strand_id
1 'polypeptide(L)'
;MIRALLLSAAALVAAPAQAETIAVTGATVALGDGGAPIPNGTVVFRDGRIVAAGGNIAVPAGAEVIDGHGKWVSPGLVAGFTNLGLQDAGGIEESNDTSARNSAFAAAIDVSTAINPAGVKIGNERLAGITRALVAPGAGGSIFAGQGAVIDLGDDADPVTRPRAFQYVELGEHGAREAGGSRPAAYALFRDALAQAQDYRRSPATFGGRDRGSLVKRGDAEALLRVIDGQVPLVVHVERASDIRTVLGLTRDYPKLRLVLAGASEGWLVAREIAAARVPVVAEALADLPESFEAVAATESNVGRMRAAGVQVALSAAGVSGGERNIRQFAGNLVAITRIPGATGLDWGQALASITSGPAAVLGMENEIGSLKPGRRADVVLWDGDPLEIESQPVAIWIDGKPQPMRSRQTELRDRYLTPAEGALPKAYDRR
;
A
#
# COMPACT_ATOMS: atom_id res chain seq x y z
N MET A 1 -21.71 -67.99 25.91
CA MET A 1 -21.14 -67.62 24.59
C MET A 1 -20.98 -66.11 24.52
N ILE A 2 -19.80 -65.62 24.83
CA ILE A 2 -19.49 -64.15 24.83
C ILE A 2 -18.71 -63.90 23.54
N ARG A 3 -19.29 -63.12 22.61
CA ARG A 3 -18.59 -62.70 21.41
C ARG A 3 -17.83 -61.36 21.71
N ALA A 4 -16.51 -61.45 21.69
CA ALA A 4 -15.62 -60.32 21.76
C ALA A 4 -15.61 -59.60 20.38
N LEU A 5 -16.07 -58.32 20.31
CA LEU A 5 -15.86 -57.44 19.17
C LEU A 5 -14.47 -56.78 19.27
N LEU A 6 -13.57 -57.12 18.36
CA LEU A 6 -12.30 -56.43 18.15
C LEU A 6 -12.58 -55.15 17.30
N LEU A 7 -12.48 -53.97 17.92
CA LEU A 7 -12.42 -52.70 17.21
C LEU A 7 -10.98 -52.49 16.73
N SER A 8 -10.76 -52.59 15.41
CA SER A 8 -9.51 -52.16 14.76
C SER A 8 -9.55 -50.67 14.60
N ALA A 9 -8.78 -49.93 15.39
CA ALA A 9 -8.54 -48.50 15.19
C ALA A 9 -7.52 -48.34 14.05
N ALA A 10 -7.98 -47.94 12.87
CA ALA A 10 -7.11 -47.51 11.78
C ALA A 10 -6.55 -46.11 12.12
N ALA A 11 -5.28 -46.05 12.52
CA ALA A 11 -4.56 -44.78 12.64
C ALA A 11 -4.32 -44.22 11.24
N LEU A 12 -5.09 -43.17 10.85
CA LEU A 12 -4.73 -42.35 9.71
C LEU A 12 -3.42 -41.64 10.05
N VAL A 13 -2.31 -42.10 9.50
CA VAL A 13 -1.05 -41.40 9.46
C VAL A 13 -1.25 -40.27 8.42
N ALA A 14 -1.53 -39.07 8.88
CA ALA A 14 -1.48 -37.88 8.02
C ALA A 14 -0.02 -37.74 7.54
N ALA A 15 0.24 -38.02 6.27
CA ALA A 15 1.52 -37.71 5.65
C ALA A 15 1.73 -36.19 5.81
N PRO A 16 2.91 -35.74 6.28
CA PRO A 16 3.20 -34.31 6.30
C PRO A 16 3.03 -33.80 4.89
N ALA A 17 2.20 -32.75 4.72
CA ALA A 17 2.10 -32.05 3.47
C ALA A 17 3.52 -31.57 3.13
N GLN A 18 4.09 -32.13 2.06
CA GLN A 18 5.45 -31.81 1.66
C GLN A 18 5.43 -30.32 1.24
N ALA A 19 6.24 -29.51 1.91
CA ALA A 19 6.34 -28.08 1.67
C ALA A 19 6.65 -27.84 0.19
N GLU A 20 5.73 -27.22 -0.53
CA GLU A 20 5.87 -26.94 -1.96
C GLU A 20 6.96 -25.90 -2.16
N THR A 21 8.06 -26.31 -2.75
CA THR A 21 9.18 -25.43 -3.08
C THR A 21 9.09 -25.09 -4.55
N ILE A 22 9.04 -23.79 -4.87
CA ILE A 22 8.98 -23.29 -6.25
C ILE A 22 10.30 -22.57 -6.55
N ALA A 23 10.84 -22.82 -7.74
CA ALA A 23 12.03 -22.17 -8.26
C ALA A 23 11.77 -21.60 -9.66
N VAL A 24 11.80 -20.27 -9.78
CA VAL A 24 11.78 -19.60 -11.10
C VAL A 24 13.22 -19.38 -11.54
N THR A 25 13.62 -19.95 -12.69
CA THR A 25 15.01 -20.00 -13.15
C THR A 25 15.22 -19.26 -14.47
N GLY A 26 16.42 -18.72 -14.69
CA GLY A 26 16.81 -18.10 -15.96
C GLY A 26 16.16 -16.73 -16.24
N ALA A 27 15.49 -16.14 -15.26
CA ALA A 27 14.82 -14.84 -15.40
C ALA A 27 15.77 -13.66 -15.18
N THR A 28 15.39 -12.48 -15.63
CA THR A 28 15.94 -11.23 -15.11
C THR A 28 15.30 -10.98 -13.74
N VAL A 29 16.10 -11.05 -12.67
CA VAL A 29 15.61 -10.93 -11.28
C VAL A 29 15.80 -9.50 -10.78
N ALA A 30 14.70 -8.84 -10.42
CA ALA A 30 14.69 -7.55 -9.74
C ALA A 30 14.37 -7.77 -8.26
N LEU A 31 15.31 -7.48 -7.36
CA LEU A 31 15.15 -7.77 -5.93
C LEU A 31 14.19 -6.81 -5.22
N GLY A 32 13.87 -5.66 -5.82
CA GLY A 32 13.01 -4.63 -5.21
C GLY A 32 13.69 -3.85 -4.07
N ASP A 33 14.99 -3.93 -3.95
CA ASP A 33 15.77 -3.30 -2.87
C ASP A 33 16.54 -2.03 -3.30
N GLY A 34 16.26 -1.55 -4.50
CA GLY A 34 16.94 -0.39 -5.10
C GLY A 34 18.15 -0.75 -5.96
N GLY A 35 18.52 -2.02 -6.04
CA GLY A 35 19.60 -2.52 -6.88
C GLY A 35 19.21 -2.70 -8.34
N ALA A 36 20.22 -2.82 -9.21
CA ALA A 36 20.03 -3.14 -10.63
C ALA A 36 19.50 -4.57 -10.82
N PRO A 37 18.72 -4.84 -11.90
CA PRO A 37 18.25 -6.17 -12.23
C PRO A 37 19.42 -7.15 -12.49
N ILE A 38 19.24 -8.39 -12.11
CA ILE A 38 20.24 -9.47 -12.22
C ILE A 38 19.83 -10.39 -13.38
N PRO A 39 20.57 -10.45 -14.50
CA PRO A 39 20.24 -11.31 -15.60
C PRO A 39 20.49 -12.79 -15.26
N ASN A 40 19.71 -13.69 -15.89
CA ASN A 40 19.82 -15.14 -15.73
C ASN A 40 19.81 -15.60 -14.24
N GLY A 41 19.01 -14.93 -13.43
CA GLY A 41 18.90 -15.21 -12.02
C GLY A 41 17.85 -16.29 -11.73
N THR A 42 17.78 -16.63 -10.44
CA THR A 42 16.83 -17.61 -9.91
C THR A 42 16.18 -17.06 -8.65
N VAL A 43 14.89 -17.30 -8.47
CA VAL A 43 14.14 -17.02 -7.23
C VAL A 43 13.59 -18.32 -6.72
N VAL A 44 13.89 -18.64 -5.45
CA VAL A 44 13.38 -19.83 -4.76
C VAL A 44 12.52 -19.39 -3.58
N PHE A 45 11.32 -19.92 -3.50
CA PHE A 45 10.44 -19.69 -2.36
C PHE A 45 9.75 -20.99 -1.91
N ARG A 46 9.44 -21.04 -0.62
CA ARG A 46 8.84 -22.21 0.05
C ARG A 46 8.07 -21.77 1.28
N ASP A 47 6.93 -22.41 1.56
CA ASP A 47 6.09 -22.14 2.73
C ASP A 47 5.75 -20.64 2.88
N GLY A 48 5.41 -19.99 1.79
CA GLY A 48 5.07 -18.57 1.78
C GLY A 48 6.23 -17.62 2.01
N ARG A 49 7.48 -18.07 1.96
CA ARG A 49 8.68 -17.25 2.21
C ARG A 49 9.71 -17.38 1.10
N ILE A 50 10.39 -16.27 0.82
CA ILE A 50 11.58 -16.27 -0.03
C ILE A 50 12.70 -17.01 0.68
N VAL A 51 13.24 -18.02 0.01
CA VAL A 51 14.42 -18.78 0.46
C VAL A 51 15.70 -18.14 -0.05
N ALA A 52 15.75 -17.86 -1.35
CA ALA A 52 16.88 -17.19 -2.02
C ALA A 52 16.42 -16.52 -3.30
N ALA A 53 17.09 -15.42 -3.68
CA ALA A 53 16.90 -14.76 -4.97
C ALA A 53 18.21 -14.10 -5.43
N GLY A 54 18.54 -14.18 -6.71
CA GLY A 54 19.74 -13.58 -7.29
C GLY A 54 20.37 -14.40 -8.40
N GLY A 55 21.63 -14.08 -8.74
CA GLY A 55 22.46 -14.88 -9.64
C GLY A 55 23.01 -16.11 -8.93
N ASN A 56 23.28 -17.18 -9.68
CA ASN A 56 23.93 -18.40 -9.20
C ASN A 56 23.27 -19.10 -7.97
N ILE A 57 21.94 -19.01 -7.87
CA ILE A 57 21.18 -19.70 -6.83
C ILE A 57 20.95 -21.15 -7.25
N ALA A 58 21.31 -22.09 -6.37
CA ALA A 58 21.06 -23.50 -6.59
C ALA A 58 19.56 -23.82 -6.44
N VAL A 59 19.03 -24.60 -7.39
CA VAL A 59 17.66 -25.11 -7.32
C VAL A 59 17.60 -26.28 -6.36
N PRO A 60 16.78 -26.24 -5.29
CA PRO A 60 16.62 -27.36 -4.37
C PRO A 60 16.08 -28.61 -5.06
N ALA A 61 16.54 -29.78 -4.65
CA ALA A 61 16.00 -31.06 -5.16
C ALA A 61 14.49 -31.16 -4.81
N GLY A 62 13.69 -31.57 -5.79
CA GLY A 62 12.23 -31.70 -5.63
C GLY A 62 11.45 -30.39 -5.72
N ALA A 63 12.10 -29.27 -6.06
CA ALA A 63 11.38 -28.02 -6.33
C ALA A 63 10.62 -28.13 -7.67
N GLU A 64 9.43 -27.52 -7.70
CA GLU A 64 8.75 -27.21 -8.96
C GLU A 64 9.56 -26.12 -9.69
N VAL A 65 10.02 -26.42 -10.89
CA VAL A 65 10.85 -25.50 -11.68
C VAL A 65 10.00 -24.81 -12.73
N ILE A 66 9.99 -23.49 -12.69
CA ILE A 66 9.30 -22.61 -13.65
C ILE A 66 10.36 -21.97 -14.53
N ASP A 67 10.22 -22.10 -15.84
CA ASP A 67 11.10 -21.48 -16.83
C ASP A 67 10.82 -19.97 -16.95
N GLY A 68 11.80 -19.17 -16.54
CA GLY A 68 11.79 -17.71 -16.59
C GLY A 68 12.63 -17.11 -17.72
N HIS A 69 13.18 -17.91 -18.64
CA HIS A 69 13.98 -17.37 -19.75
C HIS A 69 13.20 -16.35 -20.57
N GLY A 70 13.84 -15.20 -20.83
CA GLY A 70 13.23 -14.07 -21.52
C GLY A 70 12.19 -13.30 -20.69
N LYS A 71 11.97 -13.67 -19.43
CA LYS A 71 11.01 -13.05 -18.52
C LYS A 71 11.71 -12.34 -17.38
N TRP A 72 10.94 -11.56 -16.62
CA TRP A 72 11.40 -10.87 -15.43
C TRP A 72 10.69 -11.41 -14.19
N VAL A 73 11.39 -11.39 -13.06
CA VAL A 73 10.80 -11.68 -11.75
C VAL A 73 11.05 -10.53 -10.82
N SER A 74 10.00 -10.03 -10.19
CA SER A 74 10.07 -8.99 -9.16
C SER A 74 9.31 -9.40 -7.91
N PRO A 75 9.52 -8.70 -6.77
CA PRO A 75 8.51 -8.75 -5.71
C PRO A 75 7.19 -8.21 -6.25
N GLY A 76 6.09 -8.62 -5.64
CA GLY A 76 4.80 -8.01 -5.89
C GLY A 76 4.81 -6.52 -5.55
N LEU A 77 4.09 -5.73 -6.36
CA LEU A 77 3.97 -4.30 -6.15
C LEU A 77 3.17 -4.03 -4.86
N VAL A 78 3.53 -2.96 -4.16
CA VAL A 78 2.85 -2.49 -2.96
C VAL A 78 2.25 -1.12 -3.26
N ALA A 79 0.92 -1.03 -3.34
CA ALA A 79 0.23 0.23 -3.54
C ALA A 79 0.36 1.12 -2.29
N GLY A 80 1.08 2.23 -2.42
CA GLY A 80 1.24 3.22 -1.37
C GLY A 80 -0.02 4.08 -1.26
N PHE A 81 -0.69 4.09 -0.16
CA PHE A 81 -1.97 4.69 0.13
C PHE A 81 -3.00 4.59 -1.01
N THR A 82 -4.09 3.95 -0.72
CA THR A 82 -5.17 3.66 -1.67
C THR A 82 -6.48 3.49 -0.91
N ASN A 83 -7.60 3.44 -1.61
CA ASN A 83 -8.91 3.10 -1.05
C ASN A 83 -9.42 1.72 -1.49
N LEU A 84 -8.52 0.82 -1.90
CA LEU A 84 -8.87 -0.54 -2.32
C LEU A 84 -9.66 -1.28 -1.24
N GLY A 85 -10.77 -1.89 -1.66
CA GLY A 85 -11.67 -2.61 -0.77
C GLY A 85 -12.65 -1.74 0.01
N LEU A 86 -12.53 -0.39 0.00
CA LEU A 86 -13.46 0.53 0.67
C LEU A 86 -14.55 1.07 -0.27
N GLN A 87 -14.48 0.79 -1.55
CA GLN A 87 -15.47 1.23 -2.53
C GLN A 87 -15.66 0.17 -3.61
N ASP A 88 -16.87 -0.37 -3.71
CA ASP A 88 -17.19 -1.40 -4.71
C ASP A 88 -17.53 -0.79 -6.07
N ALA A 89 -18.30 0.30 -6.08
CA ALA A 89 -18.73 0.97 -7.30
C ALA A 89 -18.58 2.49 -7.20
N GLY A 90 -17.92 3.10 -8.18
CA GLY A 90 -17.83 4.56 -8.28
C GLY A 90 -19.20 5.20 -8.48
N GLY A 91 -19.47 6.31 -7.76
CA GLY A 91 -20.72 7.06 -7.89
C GLY A 91 -21.91 6.50 -7.11
N ILE A 92 -21.75 5.40 -6.36
CA ILE A 92 -22.78 4.84 -5.48
C ILE A 92 -22.36 5.06 -4.04
N GLU A 93 -23.09 5.93 -3.32
CA GLU A 93 -22.74 6.33 -1.96
C GLU A 93 -22.81 5.17 -0.97
N GLU A 94 -23.79 4.30 -1.10
CA GLU A 94 -24.01 3.14 -0.23
C GLU A 94 -22.92 2.06 -0.34
N SER A 95 -22.08 2.13 -1.37
CA SER A 95 -20.93 1.25 -1.56
C SER A 95 -19.58 1.93 -1.25
N ASN A 96 -19.61 3.10 -0.60
CA ASN A 96 -18.44 3.94 -0.40
C ASN A 96 -18.17 4.17 1.10
N ASP A 97 -17.21 3.42 1.63
CA ASP A 97 -16.74 3.49 3.01
C ASP A 97 -15.39 4.24 3.13
N THR A 98 -15.03 5.04 2.12
CA THR A 98 -13.73 5.74 2.11
C THR A 98 -13.64 6.86 3.14
N SER A 99 -14.77 7.46 3.57
CA SER A 99 -14.79 8.53 4.57
C SER A 99 -16.10 8.57 5.36
N ALA A 100 -16.06 9.13 6.56
CA ALA A 100 -17.22 9.22 7.46
C ALA A 100 -17.50 10.67 7.87
N ARG A 101 -18.35 11.37 7.11
CA ARG A 101 -18.60 12.83 7.27
C ARG A 101 -19.37 13.20 8.53
N ASN A 102 -20.25 12.35 9.01
CA ASN A 102 -21.18 12.62 10.12
C ASN A 102 -20.96 11.67 11.31
N SER A 103 -19.76 11.08 11.44
CA SER A 103 -19.44 10.18 12.54
C SER A 103 -19.16 10.96 13.83
N ALA A 104 -19.56 10.37 14.97
CA ALA A 104 -19.14 10.86 16.28
C ALA A 104 -17.69 10.52 16.63
N PHE A 105 -17.05 9.65 15.84
CA PHE A 105 -15.65 9.24 15.94
C PHE A 105 -14.87 9.76 14.75
N ALA A 106 -13.57 9.93 14.92
CA ALA A 106 -12.65 10.34 13.86
C ALA A 106 -11.38 9.48 13.89
N ALA A 107 -10.45 9.71 14.81
CA ALA A 107 -9.20 8.96 14.92
C ALA A 107 -9.40 7.45 15.21
N ALA A 108 -10.52 7.07 15.83
CA ALA A 108 -10.86 5.69 16.14
C ALA A 108 -11.40 4.90 14.94
N ILE A 109 -11.83 5.57 13.87
CA ILE A 109 -12.35 4.90 12.67
C ILE A 109 -11.28 3.94 12.13
N ASP A 110 -11.66 2.68 11.93
CA ASP A 110 -10.76 1.60 11.51
C ASP A 110 -11.27 1.02 10.18
N VAL A 111 -10.56 1.32 9.09
CA VAL A 111 -10.95 0.86 7.74
C VAL A 111 -10.91 -0.65 7.58
N SER A 112 -10.17 -1.36 8.43
CA SER A 112 -10.05 -2.82 8.32
C SER A 112 -11.40 -3.54 8.45
N THR A 113 -12.40 -2.90 9.06
CA THR A 113 -13.74 -3.45 9.25
C THR A 113 -14.63 -3.36 8.02
N ALA A 114 -14.24 -2.56 7.03
CA ALA A 114 -15.02 -2.30 5.81
C ALA A 114 -14.39 -2.89 4.54
N ILE A 115 -13.20 -3.52 4.65
CA ILE A 115 -12.51 -4.09 3.48
C ILE A 115 -13.34 -5.23 2.87
N ASN A 116 -13.74 -5.05 1.61
CA ASN A 116 -14.42 -6.08 0.83
C ASN A 116 -13.43 -6.80 -0.10
N PRO A 117 -13.00 -8.06 0.20
CA PRO A 117 -12.08 -8.81 -0.66
C PRO A 117 -12.69 -9.18 -2.02
N ALA A 118 -14.03 -9.24 -2.12
CA ALA A 118 -14.74 -9.55 -3.36
C ALA A 118 -14.90 -8.33 -4.27
N GLY A 119 -14.45 -7.15 -3.86
CA GLY A 119 -14.50 -5.93 -4.65
C GLY A 119 -13.81 -6.10 -6.01
N VAL A 120 -14.48 -5.68 -7.08
CA VAL A 120 -13.97 -5.86 -8.47
C VAL A 120 -12.58 -5.27 -8.67
N LYS A 121 -12.27 -4.17 -8.00
CA LYS A 121 -10.95 -3.52 -8.08
C LYS A 121 -9.83 -4.43 -7.55
N ILE A 122 -10.05 -5.19 -6.47
CA ILE A 122 -9.04 -6.08 -5.87
C ILE A 122 -8.47 -7.05 -6.93
N GLY A 123 -9.36 -7.78 -7.62
CA GLY A 123 -8.95 -8.72 -8.67
C GLY A 123 -8.27 -8.03 -9.86
N ASN A 124 -8.72 -6.85 -10.26
CA ASN A 124 -8.15 -6.11 -11.38
C ASN A 124 -6.73 -5.60 -11.06
N GLU A 125 -6.52 -5.04 -9.86
CA GLU A 125 -5.23 -4.52 -9.44
C GLU A 125 -4.23 -5.65 -9.15
N ARG A 126 -4.70 -6.81 -8.65
CA ARG A 126 -3.89 -8.03 -8.54
C ARG A 126 -3.33 -8.44 -9.90
N LEU A 127 -4.15 -8.47 -10.96
CA LEU A 127 -3.71 -8.83 -12.32
C LEU A 127 -2.67 -7.87 -12.90
N ALA A 128 -2.55 -6.67 -12.34
CA ALA A 128 -1.50 -5.71 -12.70
C ALA A 128 -0.20 -5.91 -11.89
N GLY A 129 -0.14 -6.95 -11.04
CA GLY A 129 1.04 -7.27 -10.23
C GLY A 129 1.05 -6.64 -8.84
N ILE A 130 -0.03 -5.95 -8.43
CA ILE A 130 -0.14 -5.43 -7.05
C ILE A 130 -0.53 -6.58 -6.14
N THR A 131 0.29 -6.85 -5.13
CA THR A 131 0.07 -7.94 -4.17
C THR A 131 -0.30 -7.45 -2.79
N ARG A 132 0.10 -6.22 -2.45
CA ARG A 132 -0.21 -5.58 -1.16
C ARG A 132 -0.66 -4.14 -1.38
N ALA A 133 -1.46 -3.64 -0.44
CA ALA A 133 -1.89 -2.24 -0.45
C ALA A 133 -1.93 -1.65 0.96
N LEU A 134 -1.58 -0.37 1.07
CA LEU A 134 -1.74 0.45 2.26
C LEU A 134 -3.07 1.19 2.12
N VAL A 135 -4.12 0.67 2.74
CA VAL A 135 -5.47 1.24 2.62
C VAL A 135 -5.63 2.36 3.63
N ALA A 136 -5.87 3.56 3.12
CA ALA A 136 -6.02 4.77 3.90
C ALA A 136 -7.46 5.30 3.84
N PRO A 137 -8.04 5.74 4.97
CA PRO A 137 -9.29 6.48 4.97
C PRO A 137 -9.10 7.90 4.41
N GLY A 138 -10.15 8.47 3.85
CA GLY A 138 -10.23 9.88 3.52
C GLY A 138 -10.82 10.69 4.68
N ALA A 139 -10.37 11.92 4.86
CA ALA A 139 -10.93 12.83 5.83
C ALA A 139 -12.33 13.31 5.40
N GLY A 140 -13.22 13.44 6.36
CA GLY A 140 -14.58 13.96 6.16
C GLY A 140 -15.17 14.34 7.51
N GLY A 141 -15.49 15.62 7.71
CA GLY A 141 -16.00 16.14 8.96
C GLY A 141 -14.98 16.25 10.11
N SER A 142 -13.72 15.88 9.87
CA SER A 142 -12.61 15.97 10.82
C SER A 142 -11.27 15.98 10.08
N ILE A 143 -10.26 16.61 10.71
CA ILE A 143 -8.86 16.49 10.22
C ILE A 143 -8.31 15.07 10.40
N PHE A 144 -8.82 14.30 11.34
CA PHE A 144 -8.44 12.90 11.52
C PHE A 144 -9.32 12.03 10.61
N ALA A 145 -8.70 11.43 9.60
CA ALA A 145 -9.40 10.53 8.70
C ALA A 145 -9.70 9.16 9.34
N GLY A 146 -8.79 8.68 10.21
CA GLY A 146 -8.91 7.39 10.87
C GLY A 146 -7.65 6.54 10.78
N GLN A 147 -7.79 5.27 11.09
CA GLN A 147 -6.72 4.26 11.11
C GLN A 147 -6.76 3.46 9.81
N GLY A 148 -5.63 3.44 9.08
CA GLY A 148 -5.46 2.65 7.89
C GLY A 148 -5.06 1.20 8.18
N ALA A 149 -5.14 0.37 7.15
CA ALA A 149 -4.80 -1.05 7.20
C ALA A 149 -3.81 -1.44 6.09
N VAL A 150 -3.11 -2.56 6.28
CA VAL A 150 -2.38 -3.23 5.19
C VAL A 150 -3.17 -4.47 4.80
N ILE A 151 -3.42 -4.59 3.50
CA ILE A 151 -4.11 -5.75 2.93
C ILE A 151 -3.21 -6.48 1.94
N ASP A 152 -3.48 -7.74 1.71
CA ASP A 152 -3.07 -8.41 0.48
C ASP A 152 -4.23 -8.43 -0.54
N LEU A 153 -3.87 -8.73 -1.77
CA LEU A 153 -4.82 -8.83 -2.86
C LEU A 153 -5.05 -10.29 -3.26
N GLY A 154 -4.87 -11.24 -2.33
CA GLY A 154 -5.12 -12.66 -2.53
C GLY A 154 -6.56 -12.98 -2.89
N ASP A 155 -6.78 -14.17 -3.47
CA ASP A 155 -8.10 -14.69 -3.79
C ASP A 155 -8.66 -15.49 -2.61
N ASP A 156 -8.72 -14.83 -1.44
CA ASP A 156 -9.25 -15.41 -0.20
C ASP A 156 -10.15 -14.41 0.55
N ALA A 157 -10.76 -14.87 1.63
CA ALA A 157 -11.75 -14.10 2.36
C ALA A 157 -11.16 -13.17 3.44
N ASP A 158 -9.87 -13.28 3.76
CA ASP A 158 -9.22 -12.52 4.83
C ASP A 158 -8.01 -11.73 4.31
N PRO A 159 -8.27 -10.59 3.64
CA PRO A 159 -7.21 -9.79 3.03
C PRO A 159 -6.45 -8.92 4.03
N VAL A 160 -6.95 -8.74 5.26
CA VAL A 160 -6.36 -7.80 6.22
C VAL A 160 -5.16 -8.41 6.92
N THR A 161 -3.96 -8.05 6.47
CA THR A 161 -2.72 -8.56 7.06
C THR A 161 -2.24 -7.75 8.27
N ARG A 162 -2.59 -6.45 8.34
CA ARG A 162 -2.30 -5.58 9.50
C ARG A 162 -3.40 -4.54 9.68
N PRO A 163 -4.35 -4.74 10.61
CA PRO A 163 -5.34 -3.73 10.94
C PRO A 163 -4.71 -2.59 11.72
N ARG A 164 -5.28 -1.40 11.63
CA ARG A 164 -4.85 -0.20 12.37
C ARG A 164 -3.34 0.02 12.27
N ALA A 165 -2.81 -0.08 11.03
CA ALA A 165 -1.38 -0.04 10.75
C ALA A 165 -0.77 1.36 10.90
N PHE A 166 -1.56 2.40 10.72
CA PHE A 166 -1.17 3.81 10.83
C PHE A 166 -2.39 4.69 11.13
N GLN A 167 -2.16 5.91 11.58
CA GLN A 167 -3.16 6.97 11.73
C GLN A 167 -3.00 7.97 10.60
N TYR A 168 -4.08 8.35 9.92
CA TYR A 168 -4.06 9.33 8.82
C TYR A 168 -4.69 10.65 9.27
N VAL A 169 -4.04 11.78 8.95
CA VAL A 169 -4.49 13.13 9.29
C VAL A 169 -4.22 14.11 8.15
N GLU A 170 -5.14 15.05 7.96
CA GLU A 170 -5.08 16.14 6.99
C GLU A 170 -4.69 17.44 7.68
N LEU A 171 -3.57 18.06 7.29
CA LEU A 171 -3.12 19.35 7.83
C LEU A 171 -2.86 20.43 6.76
N GLY A 172 -3.08 20.11 5.48
CA GLY A 172 -3.02 21.03 4.34
C GLY A 172 -4.31 21.82 4.13
N GLU A 173 -4.60 22.18 2.88
CA GLU A 173 -5.84 22.89 2.51
C GLU A 173 -7.08 22.10 2.84
N HIS A 174 -7.05 20.78 2.65
CA HIS A 174 -8.18 19.92 2.99
C HIS A 174 -8.41 19.96 4.50
N GLY A 175 -7.38 19.75 5.32
CA GLY A 175 -7.48 19.84 6.78
C GLY A 175 -7.96 21.21 7.26
N ALA A 176 -7.55 22.29 6.59
CA ALA A 176 -8.05 23.64 6.89
C ALA A 176 -9.56 23.75 6.67
N ARG A 177 -10.10 23.17 5.60
CA ARG A 177 -11.55 23.15 5.35
C ARG A 177 -12.29 22.37 6.44
N GLU A 178 -11.81 21.19 6.79
CA GLU A 178 -12.39 20.35 7.84
C GLU A 178 -12.33 20.99 9.22
N ALA A 179 -11.36 21.89 9.47
CA ALA A 179 -11.15 22.61 10.72
C ALA A 179 -11.86 23.96 10.81
N GLY A 180 -12.78 24.27 9.89
CA GLY A 180 -13.51 25.53 9.89
C GLY A 180 -12.87 26.66 9.07
N GLY A 181 -11.96 26.34 8.15
CA GLY A 181 -11.53 27.23 7.07
C GLY A 181 -10.11 27.78 7.18
N SER A 182 -9.30 27.35 8.15
CA SER A 182 -7.92 27.85 8.24
C SER A 182 -6.92 26.81 8.74
N ARG A 183 -5.67 26.86 8.21
CA ARG A 183 -4.57 26.00 8.69
C ARG A 183 -4.27 26.19 10.19
N PRO A 184 -4.23 27.42 10.75
CA PRO A 184 -4.08 27.60 12.22
C PRO A 184 -5.14 26.85 13.03
N ALA A 185 -6.41 26.81 12.56
CA ALA A 185 -7.46 26.06 13.20
C ALA A 185 -7.19 24.54 13.14
N ALA A 186 -6.75 24.01 11.99
CA ALA A 186 -6.38 22.60 11.87
C ALA A 186 -5.25 22.21 12.85
N TYR A 187 -4.22 23.03 12.96
CA TYR A 187 -3.12 22.79 13.90
C TYR A 187 -3.56 22.94 15.36
N ALA A 188 -4.47 23.86 15.69
CA ALA A 188 -5.03 23.99 17.03
C ALA A 188 -5.83 22.75 17.42
N LEU A 189 -6.75 22.29 16.54
CA LEU A 189 -7.51 21.06 16.73
C LEU A 189 -6.58 19.83 16.88
N PHE A 190 -5.56 19.72 16.06
CA PHE A 190 -4.60 18.62 16.14
C PHE A 190 -3.89 18.58 17.49
N ARG A 191 -3.34 19.70 17.94
CA ARG A 191 -2.63 19.79 19.24
C ARG A 191 -3.55 19.53 20.41
N ASP A 192 -4.76 20.08 20.37
CA ASP A 192 -5.75 19.89 21.42
C ASP A 192 -6.20 18.42 21.51
N ALA A 193 -6.42 17.75 20.39
CA ALA A 193 -6.75 16.33 20.37
C ALA A 193 -5.65 15.46 21.00
N LEU A 194 -4.37 15.75 20.70
CA LEU A 194 -3.26 15.04 21.33
C LEU A 194 -3.15 15.32 22.84
N ALA A 195 -3.41 16.56 23.25
CA ALA A 195 -3.45 16.93 24.67
C ALA A 195 -4.59 16.20 25.40
N GLN A 196 -5.80 16.17 24.82
CA GLN A 196 -6.93 15.43 25.37
C GLN A 196 -6.66 13.92 25.45
N ALA A 197 -5.96 13.33 24.48
CA ALA A 197 -5.55 11.92 24.55
C ALA A 197 -4.58 11.68 25.74
N GLN A 198 -3.66 12.61 26.00
CA GLN A 198 -2.79 12.52 27.18
C GLN A 198 -3.56 12.71 28.49
N ASP A 199 -4.60 13.56 28.53
CA ASP A 199 -5.50 13.71 29.67
C ASP A 199 -6.29 12.43 29.93
N TYR A 200 -6.78 11.79 28.88
CA TYR A 200 -7.40 10.46 28.98
C TYR A 200 -6.45 9.45 29.64
N ARG A 201 -5.17 9.42 29.27
CA ARG A 201 -4.17 8.55 29.89
C ARG A 201 -4.04 8.79 31.39
N ARG A 202 -4.08 10.07 31.84
CA ARG A 202 -3.94 10.44 33.24
C ARG A 202 -5.18 10.09 34.06
N SER A 203 -6.37 10.20 33.48
CA SER A 203 -7.64 10.04 34.22
C SER A 203 -8.73 9.37 33.37
N PRO A 204 -8.59 8.07 32.98
CA PRO A 204 -9.53 7.39 32.11
C PRO A 204 -10.96 7.33 32.63
N ALA A 205 -11.13 7.24 33.99
CA ALA A 205 -12.43 7.11 34.60
C ALA A 205 -13.29 8.40 34.57
N THR A 206 -12.63 9.55 34.47
CA THR A 206 -13.32 10.86 34.45
C THR A 206 -13.41 11.47 33.06
N PHE A 207 -12.72 10.89 32.09
CA PHE A 207 -12.68 11.39 30.70
C PHE A 207 -14.07 11.31 30.05
N GLY A 208 -14.53 12.41 29.47
CA GLY A 208 -15.81 12.49 28.77
C GLY A 208 -17.07 12.53 29.66
N GLY A 209 -16.92 12.50 30.99
CA GLY A 209 -18.07 12.50 31.92
C GLY A 209 -18.57 13.89 32.31
N ARG A 210 -17.79 14.94 32.19
CA ARG A 210 -18.09 16.31 32.64
C ARG A 210 -18.03 17.38 31.56
N ASP A 211 -17.33 17.15 30.46
CA ASP A 211 -17.11 18.14 29.41
C ASP A 211 -17.95 17.84 28.18
N ARG A 212 -19.03 18.59 27.97
CA ARG A 212 -19.84 18.55 26.72
C ARG A 212 -19.08 19.11 25.52
N GLY A 213 -17.88 19.68 25.75
CA GLY A 213 -17.00 20.25 24.71
C GLY A 213 -15.81 19.38 24.31
N SER A 214 -15.69 18.13 24.81
CA SER A 214 -14.59 17.25 24.41
C SER A 214 -14.65 16.94 22.91
N LEU A 215 -13.62 17.37 22.15
CA LEU A 215 -13.45 17.09 20.74
C LEU A 215 -13.17 15.61 20.46
N VAL A 216 -12.57 14.90 21.43
CA VAL A 216 -12.07 13.56 21.31
C VAL A 216 -12.90 12.60 22.14
N LYS A 217 -13.44 11.56 21.52
CA LYS A 217 -14.09 10.45 22.23
C LYS A 217 -13.05 9.51 22.84
N ARG A 218 -13.46 8.63 23.77
CA ARG A 218 -12.55 7.65 24.39
C ARG A 218 -11.79 6.82 23.34
N GLY A 219 -12.49 6.30 22.34
CA GLY A 219 -11.87 5.51 21.27
C GLY A 219 -10.85 6.32 20.45
N ASP A 220 -11.16 7.60 20.18
CA ASP A 220 -10.21 8.48 19.49
C ASP A 220 -8.96 8.74 20.34
N ALA A 221 -9.14 8.96 21.65
CA ALA A 221 -8.04 9.14 22.58
C ALA A 221 -7.14 7.89 22.64
N GLU A 222 -7.72 6.69 22.69
CA GLU A 222 -6.97 5.43 22.64
C GLU A 222 -6.17 5.27 21.35
N ALA A 223 -6.75 5.60 20.18
CA ALA A 223 -6.07 5.58 18.91
C ALA A 223 -4.90 6.57 18.87
N LEU A 224 -5.10 7.81 19.32
CA LEU A 224 -4.08 8.85 19.34
C LEU A 224 -2.96 8.55 20.35
N LEU A 225 -3.24 7.88 21.46
CA LEU A 225 -2.18 7.44 22.38
C LEU A 225 -1.20 6.46 21.74
N ARG A 226 -1.67 5.55 20.87
CA ARG A 226 -0.80 4.65 20.12
C ARG A 226 0.16 5.42 19.20
N VAL A 227 -0.31 6.54 18.63
CA VAL A 227 0.50 7.46 17.82
C VAL A 227 1.56 8.16 18.67
N ILE A 228 1.15 8.78 19.78
CA ILE A 228 2.05 9.50 20.71
C ILE A 228 3.15 8.58 21.26
N ASP A 229 2.82 7.30 21.49
CA ASP A 229 3.75 6.30 22.01
C ASP A 229 4.64 5.68 20.91
N GLY A 230 4.46 6.06 19.63
CA GLY A 230 5.20 5.54 18.51
C GLY A 230 4.89 4.08 18.16
N GLN A 231 3.76 3.55 18.64
CA GLN A 231 3.33 2.19 18.33
C GLN A 231 2.88 2.05 16.87
N VAL A 232 2.24 3.10 16.34
CA VAL A 232 1.85 3.21 14.94
C VAL A 232 2.34 4.53 14.35
N PRO A 233 2.67 4.58 13.05
CA PRO A 233 3.01 5.83 12.37
C PRO A 233 1.84 6.81 12.36
N LEU A 234 2.16 8.10 12.39
CA LEU A 234 1.27 9.20 12.03
C LEU A 234 1.57 9.60 10.59
N VAL A 235 0.64 9.37 9.69
CA VAL A 235 0.69 9.84 8.31
C VAL A 235 0.01 11.21 8.25
N VAL A 236 0.75 12.22 7.83
CA VAL A 236 0.26 13.59 7.70
C VAL A 236 0.27 13.99 6.24
N HIS A 237 -0.90 14.29 5.70
CA HIS A 237 -1.02 14.84 4.36
C HIS A 237 -0.79 16.35 4.39
N VAL A 238 0.23 16.79 3.67
CA VAL A 238 0.63 18.20 3.46
C VAL A 238 1.38 18.33 2.15
N GLU A 239 1.19 19.45 1.46
CA GLU A 239 1.78 19.70 0.15
C GLU A 239 2.85 20.82 0.19
N ARG A 240 2.52 21.91 0.84
CA ARG A 240 3.30 23.17 0.81
C ARG A 240 4.55 23.07 1.70
N ALA A 241 5.68 23.60 1.22
CA ALA A 241 6.98 23.57 1.92
C ALA A 241 6.94 24.17 3.33
N SER A 242 6.18 25.26 3.54
CA SER A 242 6.03 25.89 4.87
C SER A 242 5.25 25.00 5.85
N ASP A 243 4.22 24.29 5.35
CA ASP A 243 3.42 23.38 6.17
C ASP A 243 4.22 22.13 6.50
N ILE A 244 5.01 21.60 5.55
CA ILE A 244 5.96 20.51 5.80
C ILE A 244 6.91 20.87 6.95
N ARG A 245 7.52 22.08 6.96
CA ARG A 245 8.38 22.53 8.07
C ARG A 245 7.65 22.54 9.41
N THR A 246 6.40 22.98 9.41
CA THR A 246 5.57 23.02 10.62
C THR A 246 5.31 21.59 11.14
N VAL A 247 4.97 20.66 10.24
CA VAL A 247 4.75 19.24 10.56
C VAL A 247 6.02 18.57 11.06
N LEU A 248 7.18 18.84 10.44
CA LEU A 248 8.46 18.31 10.92
C LEU A 248 8.76 18.74 12.37
N GLY A 249 8.25 19.91 12.80
CA GLY A 249 8.34 20.36 14.18
C GLY A 249 7.73 19.40 15.21
N LEU A 250 6.73 18.63 14.82
CA LEU A 250 6.06 17.64 15.69
C LEU A 250 7.03 16.57 16.22
N THR A 251 8.08 16.25 15.49
CA THR A 251 9.10 15.27 15.95
C THR A 251 9.88 15.75 17.16
N ARG A 252 9.96 17.06 17.38
CA ARG A 252 10.58 17.67 18.58
C ARG A 252 9.59 17.69 19.75
N ASP A 253 8.31 18.00 19.47
CA ASP A 253 7.26 18.07 20.48
C ASP A 253 6.89 16.67 20.99
N TYR A 254 6.98 15.66 20.11
CA TYR A 254 6.65 14.25 20.38
C TYR A 254 7.81 13.33 19.93
N PRO A 255 8.86 13.14 20.74
CA PRO A 255 10.09 12.43 20.31
C PRO A 255 9.91 10.94 19.94
N LYS A 256 8.81 10.31 20.34
CA LYS A 256 8.48 8.92 19.99
C LYS A 256 7.65 8.82 18.69
N LEU A 257 7.17 9.96 18.19
CA LEU A 257 6.30 10.01 17.02
C LEU A 257 7.03 9.44 15.79
N ARG A 258 6.41 8.48 15.14
CA ARG A 258 6.85 7.95 13.85
C ARG A 258 6.10 8.71 12.76
N LEU A 259 6.65 9.84 12.34
CA LEU A 259 6.03 10.70 11.34
C LEU A 259 6.27 10.17 9.93
N VAL A 260 5.25 10.25 9.09
CA VAL A 260 5.28 10.00 7.64
C VAL A 260 4.58 11.16 6.96
N LEU A 261 5.15 11.70 5.88
CA LEU A 261 4.48 12.69 5.05
C LEU A 261 3.78 12.00 3.88
N ALA A 262 2.56 12.44 3.57
CA ALA A 262 1.85 12.08 2.35
C ALA A 262 1.68 13.33 1.47
N GLY A 263 1.77 13.17 0.15
CA GLY A 263 1.76 14.28 -0.82
C GLY A 263 3.12 14.94 -0.96
N ALA A 264 3.35 16.02 -0.25
CA ALA A 264 4.61 16.79 -0.26
C ALA A 264 5.04 17.24 -1.68
N SER A 265 4.11 17.79 -2.48
CA SER A 265 4.40 18.28 -3.83
C SER A 265 5.50 19.35 -3.86
N GLU A 266 5.65 20.13 -2.79
CA GLU A 266 6.75 21.07 -2.61
C GLU A 266 7.90 20.52 -1.75
N GLY A 267 7.95 19.20 -1.54
CA GLY A 267 8.95 18.52 -0.69
C GLY A 267 10.39 18.76 -1.13
N TRP A 268 10.62 18.93 -2.44
CA TRP A 268 11.95 19.20 -2.98
C TRP A 268 12.56 20.52 -2.48
N LEU A 269 11.74 21.52 -2.14
CA LEU A 269 12.19 22.81 -1.58
C LEU A 269 12.75 22.65 -0.15
N VAL A 270 12.34 21.63 0.56
CA VAL A 270 12.69 21.34 1.97
C VAL A 270 13.30 19.94 2.15
N ALA A 271 13.78 19.35 1.05
CA ALA A 271 14.24 17.97 1.03
C ALA A 271 15.37 17.69 2.05
N ARG A 272 16.29 18.63 2.25
CA ARG A 272 17.36 18.49 3.26
C ARG A 272 16.81 18.48 4.69
N GLU A 273 15.78 19.25 4.96
CA GLU A 273 15.12 19.31 6.27
C GLU A 273 14.36 17.99 6.54
N ILE A 274 13.64 17.46 5.54
CA ILE A 274 12.97 16.17 5.62
C ILE A 274 14.00 15.05 5.85
N ALA A 275 15.09 15.02 5.09
CA ALA A 275 16.16 14.03 5.22
C ALA A 275 16.82 14.10 6.61
N ALA A 276 17.14 15.31 7.12
CA ALA A 276 17.71 15.49 8.45
C ALA A 276 16.78 15.01 9.57
N ALA A 277 15.45 15.17 9.40
CA ALA A 277 14.45 14.65 10.32
C ALA A 277 14.22 13.13 10.18
N ARG A 278 14.77 12.48 9.14
CA ARG A 278 14.56 11.06 8.78
C ARG A 278 13.08 10.71 8.64
N VAL A 279 12.30 11.63 8.10
CA VAL A 279 10.86 11.43 7.87
C VAL A 279 10.68 10.88 6.47
N PRO A 280 10.06 9.69 6.29
CA PRO A 280 9.77 9.17 4.96
C PRO A 280 8.60 9.92 4.34
N VAL A 281 8.56 9.91 3.00
CA VAL A 281 7.52 10.57 2.19
C VAL A 281 6.87 9.55 1.28
N VAL A 282 5.54 9.61 1.17
CA VAL A 282 4.77 8.92 0.13
C VAL A 282 4.22 10.00 -0.80
N ALA A 283 4.87 10.17 -1.96
CA ALA A 283 4.65 11.28 -2.88
C ALA A 283 3.92 10.84 -4.15
N GLU A 284 3.25 11.78 -4.79
CA GLU A 284 2.79 11.60 -6.17
C GLU A 284 3.98 11.67 -7.14
N ALA A 285 3.96 10.80 -8.16
CA ALA A 285 5.10 10.66 -9.07
C ALA A 285 5.20 11.80 -10.09
N LEU A 286 4.09 12.28 -10.62
CA LEU A 286 4.02 13.13 -11.82
C LEU A 286 3.30 14.46 -11.60
N ALA A 287 3.23 14.95 -10.37
CA ALA A 287 2.69 16.28 -10.10
C ALA A 287 3.63 17.35 -10.68
N ASP A 288 3.23 17.98 -11.78
CA ASP A 288 4.04 18.98 -12.51
C ASP A 288 3.38 20.37 -12.56
N LEU A 289 2.05 20.42 -12.51
CA LEU A 289 1.29 21.65 -12.57
C LEU A 289 0.69 21.99 -11.20
N PRO A 290 0.54 23.28 -10.87
CA PRO A 290 -0.09 23.70 -9.63
C PRO A 290 -1.60 23.42 -9.67
N GLU A 291 -2.03 22.32 -9.11
CA GLU A 291 -3.45 21.94 -8.99
C GLU A 291 -4.16 22.70 -7.84
N SER A 292 -3.38 23.21 -6.89
CA SER A 292 -3.88 23.96 -5.73
C SER A 292 -2.88 25.04 -5.29
N PHE A 293 -3.31 25.94 -4.39
CA PHE A 293 -2.43 26.97 -3.82
C PHE A 293 -1.38 26.40 -2.85
N GLU A 294 -1.43 25.14 -2.51
CA GLU A 294 -0.41 24.49 -1.68
C GLU A 294 0.59 23.66 -2.49
N ALA A 295 0.41 23.60 -3.83
CA ALA A 295 1.28 22.88 -4.76
C ALA A 295 1.82 23.80 -5.88
N VAL A 296 2.01 25.09 -5.59
CA VAL A 296 2.43 26.09 -6.60
C VAL A 296 3.79 25.77 -7.21
N ALA A 297 4.70 25.16 -6.43
CA ALA A 297 6.02 24.76 -6.89
C ALA A 297 6.09 23.25 -7.22
N ALA A 298 4.97 22.63 -7.61
CA ALA A 298 4.96 21.24 -8.09
C ALA A 298 5.91 21.07 -9.28
N THR A 299 6.55 19.91 -9.37
CA THR A 299 7.49 19.56 -10.44
C THR A 299 7.64 18.06 -10.54
N GLU A 300 7.70 17.51 -11.75
CA GLU A 300 8.03 16.07 -11.98
C GLU A 300 9.35 15.67 -11.34
N SER A 301 10.27 16.62 -11.10
CA SER A 301 11.54 16.35 -10.44
C SER A 301 11.45 16.25 -8.91
N ASN A 302 10.27 16.44 -8.30
CA ASN A 302 10.10 16.45 -6.84
C ASN A 302 10.66 15.16 -6.19
N VAL A 303 10.20 14.00 -6.65
CA VAL A 303 10.64 12.68 -6.14
C VAL A 303 12.15 12.50 -6.31
N GLY A 304 12.69 12.76 -7.49
CA GLY A 304 14.11 12.63 -7.78
C GLY A 304 14.98 13.55 -6.90
N ARG A 305 14.59 14.82 -6.73
CA ARG A 305 15.30 15.80 -5.89
C ARG A 305 15.26 15.40 -4.41
N MET A 306 14.12 14.93 -3.91
CA MET A 306 14.03 14.41 -2.54
C MET A 306 14.92 13.19 -2.33
N ARG A 307 14.93 12.23 -3.27
CA ARG A 307 15.82 11.07 -3.23
C ARG A 307 17.29 11.47 -3.26
N ALA A 308 17.68 12.40 -4.12
CA ALA A 308 19.05 12.93 -4.20
C ALA A 308 19.49 13.61 -2.89
N ALA A 309 18.57 14.20 -2.14
CA ALA A 309 18.81 14.78 -0.82
C ALA A 309 18.84 13.74 0.32
N GLY A 310 18.61 12.45 0.03
CA GLY A 310 18.63 11.36 1.01
C GLY A 310 17.29 11.08 1.70
N VAL A 311 16.19 11.64 1.19
CA VAL A 311 14.84 11.32 1.69
C VAL A 311 14.45 9.91 1.25
N GLN A 312 13.86 9.13 2.15
CA GLN A 312 13.20 7.89 1.80
C GLN A 312 11.84 8.21 1.17
N VAL A 313 11.70 7.93 -0.13
CA VAL A 313 10.48 8.23 -0.88
C VAL A 313 9.87 6.94 -1.41
N ALA A 314 8.57 6.79 -1.19
CA ALA A 314 7.69 5.82 -1.85
C ALA A 314 6.68 6.59 -2.74
N LEU A 315 6.10 5.90 -3.72
CA LEU A 315 5.05 6.49 -4.55
C LEU A 315 3.66 6.21 -3.98
N SER A 316 2.82 7.25 -4.01
CA SER A 316 1.40 7.14 -3.70
C SER A 316 0.65 6.49 -4.86
N ALA A 317 -0.28 5.60 -4.55
CA ALA A 317 -1.26 5.09 -5.50
C ALA A 317 -2.60 5.85 -5.40
N ALA A 318 -2.77 6.69 -4.38
CA ALA A 318 -3.94 7.56 -4.25
C ALA A 318 -3.95 8.60 -5.39
N GLY A 319 -5.12 8.81 -5.99
CA GLY A 319 -5.27 9.80 -7.07
C GLY A 319 -4.66 9.41 -8.42
N VAL A 320 -4.00 8.26 -8.53
CA VAL A 320 -3.41 7.79 -9.79
C VAL A 320 -4.50 7.60 -10.85
N SER A 321 -4.39 8.36 -11.94
CA SER A 321 -5.33 8.27 -13.05
C SER A 321 -5.35 6.88 -13.67
N GLY A 322 -6.53 6.30 -13.83
CA GLY A 322 -6.71 4.97 -14.39
C GLY A 322 -6.56 3.81 -13.39
N GLY A 323 -6.35 4.10 -12.12
CA GLY A 323 -6.27 3.15 -11.01
C GLY A 323 -4.83 2.83 -10.59
N GLU A 324 -4.73 2.11 -9.50
CA GLU A 324 -3.46 1.78 -8.84
C GLU A 324 -2.48 1.01 -9.74
N ARG A 325 -3.00 0.24 -10.70
CA ARG A 325 -2.21 -0.51 -11.71
C ARG A 325 -1.23 0.37 -12.50
N ASN A 326 -1.53 1.66 -12.66
CA ASN A 326 -0.70 2.59 -13.40
C ASN A 326 0.53 3.07 -12.61
N ILE A 327 0.63 2.73 -11.33
CA ILE A 327 1.76 3.16 -10.48
C ILE A 327 3.11 2.72 -11.06
N ARG A 328 3.17 1.55 -11.72
CA ARG A 328 4.39 1.05 -12.36
C ARG A 328 4.82 1.91 -13.54
N GLN A 329 3.86 2.41 -14.35
CA GLN A 329 4.14 3.35 -15.43
C GLN A 329 4.67 4.67 -14.88
N PHE A 330 4.11 5.16 -13.79
CA PHE A 330 4.57 6.39 -13.15
C PHE A 330 5.98 6.24 -12.59
N ALA A 331 6.31 5.09 -12.01
CA ALA A 331 7.67 4.77 -11.62
C ALA A 331 8.63 4.72 -12.83
N GLY A 332 8.20 4.11 -13.94
CA GLY A 332 8.94 4.09 -15.21
C GLY A 332 9.16 5.50 -15.80
N ASN A 333 8.15 6.37 -15.70
CA ASN A 333 8.28 7.77 -16.13
C ASN A 333 9.35 8.53 -15.31
N LEU A 334 9.48 8.25 -14.00
CA LEU A 334 10.57 8.83 -13.19
C LEU A 334 11.96 8.37 -13.64
N VAL A 335 12.07 7.22 -14.28
CA VAL A 335 13.32 6.81 -14.97
C VAL A 335 13.49 7.60 -16.27
N ALA A 336 12.44 7.74 -17.05
CA ALA A 336 12.47 8.41 -18.35
C ALA A 336 12.85 9.89 -18.26
N ILE A 337 12.35 10.61 -17.25
CA ILE A 337 12.64 12.06 -17.09
C ILE A 337 14.12 12.36 -16.84
N THR A 338 14.94 11.38 -16.43
CA THR A 338 16.40 11.57 -16.32
C THR A 338 17.06 11.94 -17.65
N ARG A 339 16.38 11.69 -18.79
CA ARG A 339 16.83 12.06 -20.14
C ARG A 339 16.50 13.52 -20.50
N ILE A 340 15.70 14.19 -19.70
CA ILE A 340 15.30 15.58 -19.91
C ILE A 340 16.34 16.51 -19.27
N PRO A 341 16.96 17.43 -20.01
CA PRO A 341 17.95 18.35 -19.47
C PRO A 341 17.39 19.18 -18.30
N GLY A 342 18.07 19.13 -17.16
CA GLY A 342 17.68 19.86 -15.94
C GLY A 342 16.63 19.14 -15.05
N ALA A 343 16.03 18.05 -15.52
CA ALA A 343 15.15 17.25 -14.70
C ALA A 343 15.95 16.26 -13.82
N THR A 344 15.33 15.84 -12.72
CA THR A 344 15.91 14.87 -11.79
C THR A 344 14.89 13.75 -11.56
N GLY A 345 15.23 12.55 -12.03
CA GLY A 345 14.41 11.35 -11.87
C GLY A 345 15.05 10.33 -10.93
N LEU A 346 14.74 9.06 -11.16
CA LEU A 346 15.25 7.91 -10.42
C LEU A 346 16.03 6.99 -11.37
N ASP A 347 16.99 6.22 -10.85
CA ASP A 347 17.44 5.04 -11.58
C ASP A 347 16.38 3.94 -11.55
N TRP A 348 16.56 2.91 -12.38
CA TRP A 348 15.56 1.84 -12.54
C TRP A 348 15.30 1.10 -11.22
N GLY A 349 16.35 0.77 -10.47
CA GLY A 349 16.24 0.07 -9.19
C GLY A 349 15.50 0.91 -8.13
N GLN A 350 15.82 2.20 -8.05
CA GLN A 350 15.12 3.14 -7.17
C GLN A 350 13.65 3.29 -7.56
N ALA A 351 13.34 3.33 -8.84
CA ALA A 351 11.97 3.43 -9.33
C ALA A 351 11.14 2.18 -8.93
N LEU A 352 11.67 0.98 -9.14
CA LEU A 352 11.00 -0.24 -8.68
C LEU A 352 10.87 -0.27 -7.16
N ALA A 353 11.93 0.08 -6.43
CA ALA A 353 11.88 0.12 -4.96
C ALA A 353 10.82 1.09 -4.45
N SER A 354 10.56 2.20 -5.15
CA SER A 354 9.56 3.20 -4.74
C SER A 354 8.11 2.68 -4.76
N ILE A 355 7.86 1.57 -5.46
CA ILE A 355 6.55 0.90 -5.57
C ILE A 355 6.55 -0.54 -5.03
N THR A 356 7.62 -0.94 -4.34
CA THR A 356 7.76 -2.26 -3.72
C THR A 356 8.23 -2.14 -2.26
N SER A 357 9.54 -2.11 -2.00
CA SER A 357 10.08 -1.98 -0.64
C SER A 357 9.88 -0.59 -0.02
N GLY A 358 9.74 0.45 -0.82
CA GLY A 358 9.52 1.82 -0.33
C GLY A 358 8.26 1.95 0.52
N PRO A 359 7.05 1.62 -0.01
CA PRO A 359 5.82 1.65 0.78
C PRO A 359 5.87 0.74 2.00
N ALA A 360 6.50 -0.43 1.92
CA ALA A 360 6.70 -1.31 3.06
C ALA A 360 7.53 -0.64 4.16
N ALA A 361 8.65 -0.01 3.78
CA ALA A 361 9.57 0.62 4.71
C ALA A 361 8.98 1.86 5.40
N VAL A 362 8.06 2.59 4.74
CA VAL A 362 7.31 3.71 5.34
C VAL A 362 6.57 3.28 6.61
N LEU A 363 6.04 2.05 6.62
CA LEU A 363 5.34 1.50 7.79
C LEU A 363 6.24 0.63 8.69
N GLY A 364 7.55 0.49 8.38
CA GLY A 364 8.47 -0.39 9.10
C GLY A 364 8.23 -1.87 8.82
N MET A 365 7.76 -2.21 7.62
CA MET A 365 7.48 -3.57 7.16
C MET A 365 8.50 -4.08 6.13
N GLU A 366 9.62 -3.41 5.94
CA GLU A 366 10.68 -3.76 4.97
C GLU A 366 11.32 -5.14 5.24
N ASN A 367 11.13 -5.67 6.44
CA ASN A 367 11.57 -7.02 6.80
C ASN A 367 10.51 -8.10 6.55
N GLU A 368 9.32 -7.71 6.09
CA GLU A 368 8.20 -8.63 5.87
C GLU A 368 7.83 -8.73 4.38
N ILE A 369 7.69 -7.59 3.68
CA ILE A 369 7.17 -7.50 2.31
C ILE A 369 8.01 -6.56 1.43
N GLY A 370 7.73 -6.52 0.14
CA GLY A 370 8.24 -5.54 -0.83
C GLY A 370 9.62 -5.86 -1.40
N SER A 371 10.25 -6.99 -1.06
CA SER A 371 11.51 -7.40 -1.68
C SER A 371 11.68 -8.92 -1.70
N LEU A 372 12.50 -9.42 -2.65
CA LEU A 372 12.83 -10.85 -2.78
C LEU A 372 13.98 -11.27 -1.85
N LYS A 373 14.23 -10.55 -0.75
CA LYS A 373 15.26 -10.93 0.23
C LYS A 373 14.82 -12.16 1.02
N PRO A 374 15.75 -13.05 1.41
CA PRO A 374 15.44 -14.21 2.21
C PRO A 374 14.64 -13.89 3.48
N GLY A 375 13.64 -14.74 3.79
CA GLY A 375 12.75 -14.58 4.95
C GLY A 375 11.53 -13.69 4.75
N ARG A 376 11.47 -12.87 3.68
CA ARG A 376 10.28 -12.06 3.34
C ARG A 376 9.16 -12.96 2.85
N ARG A 377 7.93 -12.45 2.90
CA ARG A 377 6.78 -13.11 2.29
C ARG A 377 7.03 -13.32 0.80
N ALA A 378 6.62 -14.46 0.29
CA ALA A 378 6.78 -14.82 -1.11
C ALA A 378 5.66 -14.19 -1.96
N ASP A 379 5.67 -12.86 -2.02
CA ASP A 379 4.88 -12.08 -2.96
C ASP A 379 5.76 -11.92 -4.21
N VAL A 380 5.51 -12.73 -5.22
CA VAL A 380 6.36 -12.85 -6.42
C VAL A 380 5.53 -12.66 -7.67
N VAL A 381 6.04 -11.87 -8.61
CA VAL A 381 5.41 -11.68 -9.92
C VAL A 381 6.40 -12.06 -11.03
N LEU A 382 5.96 -12.92 -11.91
CA LEU A 382 6.64 -13.26 -13.17
C LEU A 382 6.01 -12.43 -14.28
N TRP A 383 6.84 -11.67 -15.02
CA TRP A 383 6.43 -10.76 -16.07
C TRP A 383 6.95 -11.23 -17.43
N ASP A 384 6.23 -10.93 -18.50
CA ASP A 384 6.69 -11.20 -19.88
C ASP A 384 7.76 -10.21 -20.36
N GLY A 385 8.03 -9.12 -19.63
CA GLY A 385 9.03 -8.10 -19.91
C GLY A 385 9.36 -7.27 -18.69
N ASP A 386 10.00 -6.11 -18.87
CA ASP A 386 10.36 -5.18 -17.80
C ASP A 386 9.08 -4.71 -17.05
N PRO A 387 8.98 -4.89 -15.72
CA PRO A 387 7.80 -4.51 -14.94
C PRO A 387 7.49 -3.00 -14.98
N LEU A 388 8.45 -2.13 -15.29
CA LEU A 388 8.24 -0.69 -15.41
C LEU A 388 7.76 -0.24 -16.79
N GLU A 389 7.76 -1.15 -17.78
CA GLU A 389 7.23 -0.87 -19.12
C GLU A 389 5.74 -1.19 -19.19
N ILE A 390 4.97 -0.31 -19.84
CA ILE A 390 3.50 -0.43 -19.90
C ILE A 390 3.05 -1.66 -20.69
N GLU A 391 3.83 -2.08 -21.70
CA GLU A 391 3.52 -3.24 -22.53
C GLU A 391 3.67 -4.56 -21.78
N SER A 392 4.50 -4.60 -20.74
CA SER A 392 4.74 -5.82 -19.96
C SER A 392 3.53 -6.19 -19.09
N GLN A 393 3.24 -7.49 -19.04
CA GLN A 393 2.12 -8.02 -18.25
C GLN A 393 2.59 -9.13 -17.30
N PRO A 394 1.99 -9.26 -16.12
CA PRO A 394 2.17 -10.44 -15.28
C PRO A 394 1.70 -11.70 -16.00
N VAL A 395 2.52 -12.74 -16.02
CA VAL A 395 2.16 -14.08 -16.53
C VAL A 395 1.86 -15.06 -15.41
N ALA A 396 2.40 -14.81 -14.20
CA ALA A 396 2.07 -15.54 -12.99
C ALA A 396 2.29 -14.66 -11.76
N ILE A 397 1.46 -14.86 -10.74
CA ILE A 397 1.51 -14.11 -9.48
C ILE A 397 1.38 -15.08 -8.32
N TRP A 398 2.22 -14.91 -7.31
CA TRP A 398 2.12 -15.60 -6.02
C TRP A 398 2.01 -14.57 -4.90
N ILE A 399 1.08 -14.80 -3.98
CA ILE A 399 0.92 -14.03 -2.75
C ILE A 399 1.07 -15.01 -1.59
N ASP A 400 2.01 -14.72 -0.67
CA ASP A 400 2.41 -15.66 0.37
C ASP A 400 2.75 -17.07 -0.18
N GLY A 401 3.39 -17.09 -1.36
CA GLY A 401 3.78 -18.32 -2.06
C GLY A 401 2.62 -19.08 -2.73
N LYS A 402 1.38 -18.62 -2.57
CA LYS A 402 0.20 -19.25 -3.18
C LYS A 402 -0.04 -18.68 -4.57
N PRO A 403 -0.19 -19.53 -5.61
CA PRO A 403 -0.50 -19.04 -6.95
C PRO A 403 -1.86 -18.36 -6.99
N GLN A 404 -1.94 -17.25 -7.70
CA GLN A 404 -3.15 -16.46 -7.81
C GLN A 404 -3.84 -16.69 -9.16
N PRO A 405 -5.19 -16.67 -9.21
CA PRO A 405 -5.91 -16.80 -10.46
C PRO A 405 -5.62 -15.61 -11.37
N MET A 406 -5.20 -15.89 -12.62
CA MET A 406 -4.95 -14.88 -13.65
C MET A 406 -6.24 -14.50 -14.39
N ARG A 407 -7.32 -14.25 -13.64
CA ARG A 407 -8.63 -13.86 -14.16
C ARG A 407 -9.27 -12.79 -13.28
N SER A 408 -10.04 -11.91 -13.91
CA SER A 408 -10.88 -10.92 -13.26
C SER A 408 -12.26 -10.88 -13.93
N ARG A 409 -13.21 -10.18 -13.31
CA ARG A 409 -14.51 -9.93 -13.96
C ARG A 409 -14.36 -9.36 -15.36
N GLN A 410 -13.37 -8.51 -15.62
CA GLN A 410 -13.13 -7.92 -16.94
C GLN A 410 -12.66 -8.97 -17.95
N THR A 411 -11.74 -9.86 -17.55
CA THR A 411 -11.32 -10.96 -18.43
C THR A 411 -12.45 -11.94 -18.68
N GLU A 412 -13.26 -12.25 -17.69
CA GLU A 412 -14.43 -13.12 -17.86
C GLU A 412 -15.51 -12.50 -18.77
N LEU A 413 -15.74 -11.19 -18.69
CA LEU A 413 -16.64 -10.48 -19.61
C LEU A 413 -16.05 -10.47 -21.03
N ARG A 414 -14.75 -10.16 -21.18
CA ARG A 414 -14.07 -10.24 -22.47
C ARG A 414 -14.28 -11.62 -23.11
N ASP A 415 -13.98 -12.69 -22.38
CA ASP A 415 -14.05 -14.06 -22.90
C ASP A 415 -15.48 -14.47 -23.24
N ARG A 416 -16.47 -14.00 -22.47
CA ARG A 416 -17.90 -14.19 -22.77
C ARG A 416 -18.31 -13.57 -24.10
N TYR A 417 -17.79 -12.38 -24.42
CA TYR A 417 -18.21 -11.63 -25.62
C TYR A 417 -17.29 -11.84 -26.82
N LEU A 418 -16.08 -12.38 -26.66
CA LEU A 418 -15.17 -12.73 -27.77
C LEU A 418 -15.73 -13.87 -28.62
N THR A 419 -16.36 -14.86 -28.01
CA THR A 419 -17.00 -16.00 -28.68
C THR A 419 -18.43 -16.14 -28.14
N PRO A 420 -19.37 -15.28 -28.59
CA PRO A 420 -20.74 -15.38 -28.11
C PRO A 420 -21.35 -16.69 -28.62
N ALA A 421 -21.78 -17.55 -27.68
CA ALA A 421 -22.59 -18.70 -28.01
C ALA A 421 -23.99 -18.22 -28.41
N GLU A 422 -24.64 -18.94 -29.37
CA GLU A 422 -26.01 -18.69 -29.73
C GLU A 422 -26.90 -18.79 -28.47
N GLY A 423 -27.71 -17.76 -28.17
CA GLY A 423 -28.49 -17.65 -26.94
C GLY A 423 -27.83 -17.00 -25.75
N ALA A 424 -26.52 -16.66 -25.81
CA ALA A 424 -25.83 -15.91 -24.77
C ALA A 424 -26.05 -14.40 -24.86
N LEU A 425 -26.57 -13.90 -25.96
CA LEU A 425 -26.87 -12.49 -26.18
C LEU A 425 -28.28 -12.15 -25.63
N PRO A 426 -28.49 -10.89 -25.16
CA PRO A 426 -29.82 -10.41 -24.82
C PRO A 426 -30.77 -10.61 -26.01
N LYS A 427 -32.04 -10.98 -25.72
CA LYS A 427 -33.09 -11.27 -26.75
C LYS A 427 -33.26 -10.16 -27.80
N ALA A 428 -32.86 -8.92 -27.50
CA ALA A 428 -32.85 -7.83 -28.46
C ALA A 428 -31.93 -8.05 -29.67
N TYR A 429 -30.92 -8.92 -29.55
CA TYR A 429 -29.95 -9.26 -30.58
C TYR A 429 -30.28 -10.59 -31.31
N ASP A 430 -31.25 -11.35 -30.83
CA ASP A 430 -31.69 -12.60 -31.46
C ASP A 430 -32.59 -12.36 -32.70
N ARG A 431 -32.84 -11.10 -33.03
CA ARG A 431 -33.66 -10.73 -34.21
C ARG A 431 -32.72 -10.31 -35.35
N ARG A 432 -32.19 -11.25 -36.06
CA ARG A 432 -31.65 -11.08 -37.40
C ARG A 432 -32.34 -12.02 -38.37
#